data_9c1b8bdf590a56f1aed9b9befa0eb30e
#
_entry.id   9c1b8bdf590a56f1aed9b9befa0eb30e
#
_cell.length_a   1.000
_cell.length_b   1.000
_cell.length_c   1.000
_cell.angle_alpha   90.00
_cell.angle_beta   90.00
_cell.angle_gamma   90.00
#
_symmetry.space_group_name_H-M   'P 1'
#
loop_
_entity.id
_entity.type
_entity.pdbx_description
1 polymer ?
#
loop_
_entity_poly.entity_id
_entity_poly.type
_entity_poly.pdbx_seq_one_letter_code
_entity_poly.pdbx_strand_id
1 'polypeptide(L)'
;KMIRTIKQVAKYVYKTLGPGHEEAIYRDAMSVELQDRGYTVKTEAPVSIQYTTKKGKKMIVGSGKIDLYVTKAGKYSVIELKTVSRILKENSKKTKEDTKEYHQLKKYLEALDVETGVLINFPFPPEDEPEIIQ
;
A
#
# COMPACT_ATOMS: atom_id res chain seq x y z
N LYS A 1 -6.07 15.19 -6.79
CA LYS A 1 -5.02 14.74 -5.90
C LYS A 1 -4.82 13.26 -6.01
N MET A 2 -3.57 12.84 -5.80
CA MET A 2 -3.20 11.43 -5.97
C MET A 2 -3.94 10.51 -5.00
N ILE A 3 -4.00 10.85 -3.71
CA ILE A 3 -4.67 10.02 -2.71
C ILE A 3 -6.16 9.86 -3.02
N ARG A 4 -6.82 10.92 -3.42
CA ARG A 4 -8.23 10.84 -3.80
C ARG A 4 -8.44 9.87 -4.96
N THR A 5 -7.59 9.96 -5.97
CA THR A 5 -7.67 9.07 -7.13
C THR A 5 -7.42 7.63 -6.73
N ILE A 6 -6.42 7.40 -5.88
CA ILE A 6 -6.12 6.04 -5.39
C ILE A 6 -7.32 5.45 -4.67
N LYS A 7 -7.98 6.23 -3.82
CA LYS A 7 -9.18 5.77 -3.11
C LYS A 7 -10.32 5.43 -4.08
N GLN A 8 -10.52 6.27 -5.08
CA GLN A 8 -11.56 6.05 -6.09
C GLN A 8 -11.28 4.78 -6.88
N VAL A 9 -10.03 4.56 -7.25
CA VAL A 9 -9.62 3.37 -7.99
C VAL A 9 -9.83 2.12 -7.13
N ALA A 10 -9.46 2.17 -5.87
CA ALA A 10 -9.65 1.02 -4.97
C ALA A 10 -11.13 0.64 -4.86
N LYS A 11 -12.00 1.63 -4.71
CA LYS A 11 -13.44 1.38 -4.64
C LYS A 11 -13.97 0.77 -5.93
N TYR A 12 -13.53 1.30 -7.06
CA TYR A 12 -13.97 0.78 -8.36
C TYR A 12 -13.50 -0.65 -8.59
N VAL A 13 -12.23 -0.93 -8.27
CA VAL A 13 -11.65 -2.25 -8.43
C VAL A 13 -12.39 -3.28 -7.57
N TYR A 14 -12.62 -2.93 -6.30
CA TYR A 14 -13.30 -3.86 -5.39
C TYR A 14 -14.74 -4.10 -5.80
N LYS A 15 -15.44 -3.07 -6.23
CA LYS A 15 -16.82 -3.20 -6.72
C LYS A 15 -16.88 -4.08 -7.98
N THR A 16 -15.91 -3.94 -8.85
CA THR A 16 -15.89 -4.67 -10.13
C THR A 16 -15.50 -6.13 -9.94
N LEU A 17 -14.45 -6.40 -9.16
CA LEU A 17 -13.94 -7.76 -8.95
C LEU A 17 -14.66 -8.50 -7.84
N GLY A 18 -15.12 -7.80 -6.82
CA GLY A 18 -15.68 -8.42 -5.63
C GLY A 18 -14.61 -8.99 -4.71
N PRO A 19 -15.04 -9.54 -3.57
CA PRO A 19 -14.09 -10.10 -2.60
C PRO A 19 -13.61 -11.50 -3.01
N GLY A 20 -12.56 -11.97 -2.34
CA GLY A 20 -12.11 -13.35 -2.44
C GLY A 20 -11.01 -13.63 -3.43
N HIS A 21 -10.50 -12.62 -4.10
CA HIS A 21 -9.35 -12.79 -4.99
C HIS A 21 -8.05 -12.70 -4.24
N GLU A 22 -7.00 -13.24 -4.83
CA GLU A 22 -5.65 -13.11 -4.31
C GLU A 22 -5.15 -11.68 -4.45
N GLU A 23 -4.22 -11.30 -3.60
CA GLU A 23 -3.68 -9.95 -3.56
C GLU A 23 -3.16 -9.49 -4.92
N ALA A 24 -2.47 -10.39 -5.66
CA ALA A 24 -1.92 -10.06 -6.97
C ALA A 24 -2.97 -9.62 -7.98
N ILE A 25 -4.19 -10.14 -7.88
CA ILE A 25 -5.27 -9.78 -8.80
C ILE A 25 -5.71 -8.35 -8.54
N TYR A 26 -5.89 -7.99 -7.28
CA TYR A 26 -6.23 -6.59 -6.93
C TYR A 26 -5.10 -5.64 -7.29
N ARG A 27 -3.85 -6.07 -7.06
CA ARG A 27 -2.68 -5.27 -7.41
C ARG A 27 -2.66 -4.92 -8.89
N ASP A 28 -2.84 -5.93 -9.74
CA ASP A 28 -2.77 -5.71 -11.18
C ASP A 28 -3.95 -4.89 -11.68
N ALA A 29 -5.14 -5.10 -11.12
CA ALA A 29 -6.30 -4.29 -11.46
C ALA A 29 -6.10 -2.82 -11.06
N MET A 30 -5.57 -2.59 -9.85
CA MET A 30 -5.23 -1.24 -9.40
C MET A 30 -4.24 -0.59 -10.36
N SER A 31 -3.23 -1.37 -10.77
CA SER A 31 -2.17 -0.86 -11.63
C SER A 31 -2.73 -0.38 -12.98
N VAL A 32 -3.53 -1.20 -13.65
CA VAL A 32 -4.05 -0.81 -14.96
C VAL A 32 -5.06 0.34 -14.86
N GLU A 33 -5.85 0.39 -13.81
CA GLU A 33 -6.77 1.51 -13.61
C GLU A 33 -6.03 2.82 -13.37
N LEU A 34 -4.98 2.78 -12.56
CA LEU A 34 -4.17 3.97 -12.30
C LEU A 34 -3.45 4.44 -13.57
N GLN A 35 -2.94 3.49 -14.37
CA GLN A 35 -2.31 3.83 -15.65
C GLN A 35 -3.30 4.49 -16.59
N ASP A 36 -4.53 4.00 -16.63
CA ASP A 36 -5.59 4.58 -17.45
C ASP A 36 -5.88 6.03 -17.04
N ARG A 37 -5.59 6.39 -15.81
CA ARG A 37 -5.79 7.75 -15.30
C ARG A 37 -4.52 8.59 -15.37
N GLY A 38 -3.52 8.11 -16.12
CA GLY A 38 -2.32 8.90 -16.41
C GLY A 38 -1.18 8.76 -15.41
N TYR A 39 -1.25 7.78 -14.50
CA TYR A 39 -0.18 7.55 -13.55
C TYR A 39 0.82 6.54 -14.09
N THR A 40 2.07 6.68 -13.68
CA THR A 40 3.09 5.66 -13.92
C THR A 40 3.10 4.75 -12.69
N VAL A 41 3.05 3.45 -12.93
CA VAL A 41 2.94 2.47 -11.84
C VAL A 41 3.99 1.39 -12.02
N LYS A 42 4.72 1.13 -10.93
CA LYS A 42 5.61 -0.03 -10.85
C LYS A 42 5.01 -1.00 -9.84
N THR A 43 4.82 -2.24 -10.26
CA THR A 43 4.33 -3.29 -9.37
C THR A 43 5.50 -4.05 -8.80
N GLU A 44 5.36 -4.54 -7.57
CA GLU A 44 6.39 -5.31 -6.86
C GLU A 44 7.74 -4.60 -6.90
N ALA A 45 7.71 -3.30 -6.63
CA ALA A 45 8.92 -2.48 -6.68
C ALA A 45 9.85 -2.84 -5.52
N PRO A 46 11.13 -3.13 -5.81
CA PRO A 46 12.05 -3.53 -4.76
C PRO A 46 12.44 -2.36 -3.86
N VAL A 47 12.67 -2.67 -2.60
CA VAL A 47 13.15 -1.69 -1.63
C VAL A 47 14.22 -2.34 -0.77
N SER A 48 15.29 -1.58 -0.49
CA SER A 48 16.39 -2.05 0.35
C SER A 48 16.26 -1.46 1.74
N ILE A 49 16.44 -2.30 2.75
CA ILE A 49 16.41 -1.87 4.14
C ILE A 49 17.85 -1.64 4.59
N GLN A 50 18.15 -0.40 4.96
CA GLN A 50 19.48 -0.02 5.34
C GLN A 50 19.58 0.09 6.87
N TYR A 51 20.68 -0.41 7.41
CA TYR A 51 20.98 -0.30 8.83
C TYR A 51 22.23 0.58 8.99
N THR A 52 22.16 1.53 9.91
CA THR A 52 23.32 2.35 10.24
C THR A 52 23.82 1.94 11.61
N THR A 53 25.08 1.49 11.68
CA THR A 53 25.67 1.09 12.95
C THR A 53 25.83 2.29 13.86
N LYS A 54 26.09 2.01 15.13
CA LYS A 54 26.33 3.07 16.12
C LYS A 54 27.51 3.97 15.71
N LYS A 55 28.48 3.42 14.98
CA LYS A 55 29.65 4.16 14.50
C LYS A 55 29.43 4.83 13.14
N GLY A 56 28.22 4.75 12.60
CA GLY A 56 27.87 5.42 11.36
C GLY A 56 28.07 4.62 10.09
N LYS A 57 28.43 3.34 10.21
CA LYS A 57 28.58 2.48 9.03
C LYS A 57 27.21 2.08 8.50
N LYS A 58 27.00 2.25 7.20
CA LYS A 58 25.73 1.93 6.55
C LYS A 58 25.83 0.61 5.82
N MET A 59 24.83 -0.25 6.01
CA MET A 59 24.79 -1.56 5.37
C MET A 59 23.37 -1.92 5.01
N ILE A 60 23.21 -2.62 3.89
CA ILE A 60 21.91 -3.18 3.54
C ILE A 60 21.76 -4.50 4.28
N VAL A 61 20.73 -4.60 5.10
CA VAL A 61 20.52 -5.77 5.96
C VAL A 61 19.25 -6.53 5.58
N GLY A 62 18.51 -6.04 4.59
CA GLY A 62 17.31 -6.72 4.15
C GLY A 62 16.75 -6.07 2.92
N SER A 63 15.71 -6.69 2.38
CA SER A 63 15.01 -6.15 1.22
C SER A 63 13.54 -6.51 1.32
N GLY A 64 12.73 -5.79 0.57
CA GLY A 64 11.30 -6.05 0.47
C GLY A 64 10.79 -5.62 -0.88
N LYS A 65 9.50 -5.77 -1.06
CA LYS A 65 8.82 -5.33 -2.27
C LYS A 65 7.59 -4.54 -1.86
N ILE A 66 7.36 -3.43 -2.53
CA ILE A 66 6.11 -2.70 -2.36
C ILE A 66 5.17 -3.08 -3.49
N ASP A 67 3.89 -3.21 -3.17
CA ASP A 67 2.91 -3.68 -4.15
C ASP A 67 2.80 -2.72 -5.33
N LEU A 68 2.64 -1.44 -5.05
CA LEU A 68 2.52 -0.43 -6.09
C LEU A 68 3.30 0.83 -5.73
N TYR A 69 4.13 1.26 -6.65
CA TYR A 69 4.84 2.53 -6.55
C TYR A 69 4.31 3.44 -7.65
N VAL A 70 3.62 4.50 -7.28
CA VAL A 70 2.83 5.32 -8.19
C VAL A 70 3.42 6.70 -8.29
N THR A 71 3.62 7.17 -9.52
CA THR A 71 4.20 8.50 -9.74
C THR A 71 3.39 9.29 -10.77
N LYS A 72 3.33 10.59 -10.57
CA LYS A 72 2.76 11.52 -11.54
C LYS A 72 3.23 12.92 -11.22
N ALA A 73 3.76 13.61 -12.23
CA ALA A 73 4.16 15.03 -12.11
C ALA A 73 5.12 15.26 -10.94
N GLY A 74 6.08 14.36 -10.76
CA GLY A 74 7.07 14.48 -9.69
C GLY A 74 6.58 14.13 -8.30
N LYS A 75 5.37 13.62 -8.18
CA LYS A 75 4.82 13.17 -6.89
C LYS A 75 4.79 11.65 -6.86
N TYR A 76 5.00 11.10 -5.67
CA TYR A 76 5.18 9.66 -5.46
C TYR A 76 4.28 9.18 -4.34
N SER A 77 3.75 7.96 -4.50
CA SER A 77 2.99 7.30 -3.43
C SER A 77 3.32 5.83 -3.41
N VAL A 78 3.38 5.27 -2.21
CA VAL A 78 3.53 3.84 -1.98
C VAL A 78 2.17 3.28 -1.60
N ILE A 79 1.76 2.20 -2.26
CA ILE A 79 0.52 1.51 -1.92
C ILE A 79 0.86 0.09 -1.52
N GLU A 80 0.44 -0.29 -0.32
CA GLU A 80 0.52 -1.66 0.16
C GLU A 80 -0.88 -2.25 0.18
N LEU A 81 -1.01 -3.48 -0.30
CA LEU A 81 -2.31 -4.15 -0.42
C LEU A 81 -2.38 -5.35 0.51
N LYS A 82 -3.58 -5.61 1.00
CA LYS A 82 -3.87 -6.78 1.83
C LYS A 82 -5.22 -7.36 1.40
N THR A 83 -5.42 -8.65 1.70
CA THR A 83 -6.69 -9.32 1.49
C THR A 83 -7.00 -10.15 2.72
N VAL A 84 -7.27 -9.44 3.81
CA VAL A 84 -7.55 -10.06 5.12
C VAL A 84 -8.89 -9.54 5.62
N SER A 85 -9.38 -10.09 6.71
CA SER A 85 -10.47 -9.44 7.42
C SER A 85 -10.00 -8.06 7.85
N ARG A 86 -10.88 -7.21 8.33
CA ARG A 86 -10.51 -5.82 8.63
C ARG A 86 -9.23 -5.74 9.46
N ILE A 87 -8.31 -4.88 9.03
CA ILE A 87 -7.07 -4.58 9.76
C ILE A 87 -7.41 -3.82 11.04
N LEU A 88 -8.27 -2.79 10.92
CA LEU A 88 -8.78 -2.03 12.06
C LEU A 88 -10.21 -2.46 12.32
N LYS A 89 -10.40 -3.32 13.31
CA LYS A 89 -11.73 -3.85 13.65
C LYS A 89 -12.54 -2.81 14.40
N GLU A 90 -13.85 -2.79 14.10
CA GLU A 90 -14.78 -1.98 14.86
C GLU A 90 -14.76 -2.45 16.33
N ASN A 91 -15.02 -1.54 17.23
CA ASN A 91 -15.02 -1.81 18.67
C ASN A 91 -13.66 -2.23 19.24
N SER A 92 -12.60 -2.13 18.44
CA SER A 92 -11.25 -2.35 18.92
C SER A 92 -10.66 -1.03 19.37
N LYS A 93 -9.83 -1.07 20.40
CA LYS A 93 -9.09 0.10 20.86
C LYS A 93 -7.81 0.31 20.07
N LYS A 94 -7.50 -0.62 19.15
CA LYS A 94 -6.28 -0.50 18.32
C LYS A 94 -6.43 0.59 17.29
N THR A 95 -5.35 1.35 17.10
CA THR A 95 -5.25 2.33 16.04
C THR A 95 -4.31 1.78 14.97
N LYS A 96 -4.17 2.51 13.86
CA LYS A 96 -3.26 2.08 12.80
C LYS A 96 -1.84 1.90 13.32
N GLU A 97 -1.41 2.71 14.29
CA GLU A 97 -0.07 2.62 14.87
C GLU A 97 0.18 1.31 15.61
N ASP A 98 -0.88 0.58 15.94
CA ASP A 98 -0.77 -0.71 16.64
C ASP A 98 -0.69 -1.89 15.67
N THR A 99 -0.73 -1.63 14.36
CA THR A 99 -0.72 -2.71 13.37
C THR A 99 0.65 -2.88 12.74
N LYS A 100 1.02 -4.14 12.48
CA LYS A 100 2.29 -4.43 11.82
C LYS A 100 2.29 -3.95 10.37
N GLU A 101 1.13 -3.95 9.74
CA GLU A 101 0.97 -3.51 8.36
C GLU A 101 1.33 -2.03 8.21
N TYR A 102 0.86 -1.22 9.14
CA TYR A 102 1.16 0.21 9.12
C TYR A 102 2.64 0.47 9.37
N HIS A 103 3.24 -0.26 10.31
CA HIS A 103 4.66 -0.14 10.59
C HIS A 103 5.51 -0.53 9.39
N GLN A 104 5.12 -1.56 8.67
CA GLN A 104 5.84 -1.96 7.46
C GLN A 104 5.76 -0.87 6.39
N LEU A 105 4.57 -0.30 6.19
CA LEU A 105 4.40 0.81 5.25
C LEU A 105 5.32 1.97 5.61
N LYS A 106 5.37 2.34 6.88
CA LYS A 106 6.21 3.44 7.34
C LYS A 106 7.69 3.18 7.04
N LYS A 107 8.15 1.95 7.26
CA LYS A 107 9.54 1.59 6.99
C LYS A 107 9.87 1.72 5.50
N TYR A 108 8.93 1.33 4.64
CA TYR A 108 9.14 1.45 3.19
C TYR A 108 9.18 2.92 2.77
N LEU A 109 8.31 3.74 3.34
CA LEU A 109 8.31 5.18 3.04
C LEU A 109 9.66 5.81 3.42
N GLU A 110 10.18 5.44 4.58
CA GLU A 110 11.49 5.94 5.02
C GLU A 110 12.61 5.48 4.09
N ALA A 111 12.59 4.21 3.71
CA ALA A 111 13.63 3.64 2.86
C ALA A 111 13.65 4.29 1.47
N LEU A 112 12.51 4.71 0.96
CA LEU A 112 12.38 5.32 -0.36
C LEU A 112 12.39 6.85 -0.29
N ASP A 113 12.38 7.42 0.89
CA ASP A 113 12.27 8.87 1.11
C ASP A 113 11.02 9.43 0.43
N VAL A 114 9.89 8.76 0.65
CA VAL A 114 8.59 9.16 0.11
C VAL A 114 7.66 9.46 1.28
N GLU A 115 6.93 10.57 1.19
CA GLU A 115 6.06 11.00 2.28
C GLU A 115 4.68 10.36 2.26
N THR A 116 4.17 10.04 1.08
CA THR A 116 2.80 9.59 0.93
C THR A 116 2.72 8.09 0.76
N GLY A 117 1.97 7.45 1.63
CA GLY A 117 1.70 6.04 1.54
C GLY A 117 0.28 5.72 1.96
N VAL A 118 -0.24 4.64 1.44
CA VAL A 118 -1.57 4.18 1.79
C VAL A 118 -1.57 2.65 1.86
N LEU A 119 -2.25 2.15 2.87
CA LEU A 119 -2.48 0.73 3.05
C LEU A 119 -3.92 0.46 2.66
N ILE A 120 -4.14 -0.44 1.71
CA ILE A 120 -5.47 -0.77 1.22
C ILE A 120 -5.72 -2.24 1.45
N ASN A 121 -6.78 -2.54 2.18
CA ASN A 121 -7.22 -3.91 2.40
C ASN A 121 -8.52 -4.14 1.62
N PHE A 122 -8.56 -5.25 0.89
CA PHE A 122 -9.78 -5.72 0.21
C PHE A 122 -10.35 -6.85 1.06
N PRO A 123 -11.22 -6.52 2.01
CA PRO A 123 -11.59 -7.47 3.06
C PRO A 123 -12.52 -8.58 2.58
N PHE A 124 -12.65 -9.60 3.43
CA PHE A 124 -13.58 -10.69 3.18
C PHE A 124 -15.02 -10.26 3.51
N PRO A 125 -16.01 -10.96 2.94
CA PRO A 125 -17.40 -10.71 3.35
C PRO A 125 -17.56 -10.87 4.85
N PRO A 126 -18.49 -10.16 5.48
CA PRO A 126 -19.55 -9.35 4.87
C PRO A 126 -19.13 -7.92 4.50
N GLU A 127 -17.86 -7.57 4.67
CA GLU A 127 -17.40 -6.24 4.26
C GLU A 127 -17.55 -6.08 2.75
N ASP A 128 -17.95 -4.90 2.30
CA ASP A 128 -18.17 -4.62 0.89
C ASP A 128 -17.47 -3.35 0.40
N GLU A 129 -16.62 -2.77 1.22
CA GLU A 129 -15.83 -1.60 0.89
C GLU A 129 -14.37 -1.86 1.17
N PRO A 130 -13.45 -1.33 0.36
CA PRO A 130 -12.04 -1.44 0.73
C PRO A 130 -11.76 -0.63 2.00
N GLU A 131 -10.85 -1.16 2.80
CA GLU A 131 -10.39 -0.47 3.99
C GLU A 131 -9.15 0.32 3.61
N ILE A 132 -9.16 1.64 3.82
CA ILE A 132 -8.08 2.53 3.38
C ILE A 132 -7.47 3.22 4.59
N ILE A 133 -6.20 2.99 4.81
CA ILE A 133 -5.46 3.51 5.95
C ILE A 133 -4.30 4.35 5.43
N GLN A 134 -4.29 5.61 5.79
CA GLN A 134 -3.22 6.55 5.43
C GLN A 134 -2.23 6.74 6.54
#